data_43ba20a64f09425e2daa4127819ccdeb
#
_entry.id   43ba20a64f09425e2daa4127819ccdeb
#
_cell.length_a   1.000
_cell.length_b   1.000
_cell.length_c   1.000
_cell.angle_alpha   90.00
_cell.angle_beta   90.00
_cell.angle_gamma   90.00
#
_symmetry.space_group_name_H-M   'P 1'
#
loop_
_entity.id
_entity.type
_entity.pdbx_description
1 polymer ?
#
loop_
_entity_poly.entity_id
_entity_poly.type
_entity_poly.pdbx_seq_one_letter_code
_entity_poly.pdbx_strand_id
1 'polypeptide(L)'
;MTVATRPWASVVIPIKDERDNLVPLTEQLVKVLDGREESRSAPFELIFIDDGSSDGSSDVLDGLAAQYRTVKVFHFDRNYGQSAAFDAGFKQSTGELVMTIDGDLQNDPADIATLLPHIQTFDLVCGWRKDRHDNLTRKISSRIANKVRSAVTGDRVHDTGCSLKLFRRAVVEKLQLFEGMHRFFPALALMHGFTVTEVPVRHYPRTRGTSKYGVGNRLFKGLYDLVAVRWMQHRCLRYHYRIAATSASRSTSASVQL
;
A
#
# COMPACT_ATOMS: atom_id res chain seq x y z
N MET A 1 1.78 25.61 22.19
CA MET A 1 2.20 24.52 21.30
C MET A 1 0.91 23.89 20.76
N THR A 2 0.53 24.17 19.54
CA THR A 2 -0.59 23.51 18.86
C THR A 2 -0.19 22.05 18.66
N VAL A 3 -0.90 21.14 19.31
CA VAL A 3 -0.76 19.69 19.05
C VAL A 3 -1.07 19.50 17.56
N ALA A 4 -0.06 19.12 16.78
CA ALA A 4 -0.27 18.84 15.36
C ALA A 4 -1.31 17.74 15.24
N THR A 5 -2.45 18.03 14.64
CA THR A 5 -3.52 17.05 14.45
C THR A 5 -2.98 15.94 13.55
N ARG A 6 -3.09 14.69 14.01
CA ARG A 6 -2.66 13.51 13.23
C ARG A 6 -3.43 13.48 11.91
N PRO A 7 -2.78 13.25 10.76
CA PRO A 7 -3.47 13.06 9.50
C PRO A 7 -4.49 11.91 9.58
N TRP A 8 -5.66 12.08 8.96
CA TRP A 8 -6.62 10.99 8.85
C TRP A 8 -6.13 9.91 7.88
N ALA A 9 -5.34 10.32 6.86
CA ALA A 9 -4.78 9.40 5.86
C ALA A 9 -3.37 9.79 5.42
N SER A 10 -2.54 8.78 5.15
CA SER A 10 -1.27 8.87 4.43
C SER A 10 -1.39 8.09 3.12
N VAL A 11 -1.07 8.71 1.99
CA VAL A 11 -0.99 8.02 0.70
C VAL A 11 0.48 7.82 0.36
N VAL A 12 0.91 6.57 0.26
CA VAL A 12 2.29 6.19 -0.09
C VAL A 12 2.37 5.89 -1.59
N ILE A 13 3.25 6.60 -2.28
CA ILE A 13 3.35 6.59 -3.74
C ILE A 13 4.82 6.32 -4.11
N PRO A 14 5.18 5.07 -4.45
CA PRO A 14 6.50 4.75 -4.99
C PRO A 14 6.65 5.29 -6.40
N ILE A 15 7.75 5.99 -6.66
CA ILE A 15 8.07 6.63 -7.93
C ILE A 15 9.39 6.09 -8.47
N LYS A 16 9.40 5.78 -9.77
CA LYS A 16 10.62 5.50 -10.53
C LYS A 16 10.42 5.94 -11.98
N ASP A 17 11.07 7.06 -12.39
CA ASP A 17 11.01 7.64 -13.73
C ASP A 17 9.56 7.80 -14.25
N GLU A 18 8.75 8.57 -13.55
CA GLU A 18 7.33 8.82 -13.85
C GLU A 18 7.05 10.34 -13.98
N ARG A 19 8.06 11.13 -14.40
CA ARG A 19 8.06 12.60 -14.44
C ARG A 19 6.74 13.21 -14.92
N ASP A 20 6.23 12.74 -16.07
CA ASP A 20 5.07 13.34 -16.73
C ASP A 20 3.73 12.99 -16.05
N ASN A 21 3.75 12.04 -15.10
CA ASN A 21 2.58 11.58 -14.37
C ASN A 21 2.43 12.29 -13.00
N LEU A 22 3.49 12.88 -12.45
CA LEU A 22 3.55 13.35 -11.07
C LEU A 22 2.58 14.51 -10.79
N VAL A 23 2.59 15.53 -11.65
CA VAL A 23 1.70 16.70 -11.48
C VAL A 23 0.24 16.29 -11.56
N PRO A 24 -0.24 15.62 -12.64
CA PRO A 24 -1.64 15.24 -12.74
C PRO A 24 -2.09 14.26 -11.65
N LEU A 25 -1.21 13.35 -11.19
CA LEU A 25 -1.53 12.45 -10.09
C LEU A 25 -1.71 13.22 -8.78
N THR A 26 -0.80 14.14 -8.48
CA THR A 26 -0.86 14.96 -7.27
C THR A 26 -2.15 15.80 -7.23
N GLU A 27 -2.48 16.48 -8.33
CA GLU A 27 -3.70 17.28 -8.45
C GLU A 27 -4.97 16.43 -8.25
N GLN A 28 -5.02 15.24 -8.85
CA GLN A 28 -6.14 14.32 -8.68
C GLN A 28 -6.26 13.82 -7.23
N LEU A 29 -5.15 13.43 -6.59
CA LEU A 29 -5.16 12.98 -5.20
C LEU A 29 -5.58 14.10 -4.26
N VAL A 30 -5.01 15.30 -4.40
CA VAL A 30 -5.40 16.47 -3.60
C VAL A 30 -6.89 16.76 -3.76
N LYS A 31 -7.39 16.82 -4.99
CA LYS A 31 -8.81 17.09 -5.27
C LYS A 31 -9.73 16.03 -4.62
N VAL A 32 -9.37 14.77 -4.71
CA VAL A 32 -10.18 13.67 -4.14
C VAL A 32 -10.17 13.70 -2.62
N LEU A 33 -9.00 13.92 -2.01
CA LEU A 33 -8.86 13.88 -0.55
C LEU A 33 -9.38 15.15 0.11
N ASP A 34 -9.14 16.34 -0.44
CA ASP A 34 -9.71 17.62 0.07
C ASP A 34 -11.24 17.61 0.05
N GLY A 35 -11.84 16.95 -0.93
CA GLY A 35 -13.29 16.79 -1.04
C GLY A 35 -13.91 15.85 0.00
N ARG A 36 -13.09 15.19 0.83
CA ARG A 36 -13.58 14.25 1.85
C ARG A 36 -14.03 14.94 3.13
N GLU A 37 -15.03 14.35 3.79
CA GLU A 37 -15.52 14.85 5.07
C GLU A 37 -14.44 14.77 6.16
N GLU A 38 -13.63 13.72 6.14
CA GLU A 38 -12.52 13.48 7.05
C GLU A 38 -11.50 14.63 7.02
N SER A 39 -11.28 15.24 5.84
CA SER A 39 -10.35 16.36 5.66
C SER A 39 -10.81 17.68 6.31
N ARG A 40 -12.08 17.76 6.73
CA ARG A 40 -12.58 18.90 7.51
C ARG A 40 -12.09 18.89 8.96
N SER A 41 -11.80 17.71 9.49
CA SER A 41 -11.39 17.52 10.89
C SER A 41 -9.90 17.26 11.07
N ALA A 42 -9.23 16.66 10.08
CA ALA A 42 -7.81 16.33 10.12
C ALA A 42 -7.18 16.41 8.71
N PRO A 43 -5.89 16.80 8.60
CA PRO A 43 -5.21 16.85 7.32
C PRO A 43 -4.99 15.44 6.76
N PHE A 44 -4.57 15.34 5.50
CA PHE A 44 -3.98 14.15 4.89
C PHE A 44 -2.54 14.44 4.47
N GLU A 45 -1.79 13.41 4.11
CA GLU A 45 -0.44 13.54 3.58
C GLU A 45 -0.23 12.63 2.37
N LEU A 46 0.49 13.13 1.37
CA LEU A 46 0.97 12.40 0.21
C LEU A 46 2.46 12.18 0.38
N ILE A 47 2.88 10.92 0.42
CA ILE A 47 4.27 10.52 0.67
C ILE A 47 4.83 9.90 -0.60
N PHE A 48 5.59 10.66 -1.34
CA PHE A 48 6.29 10.20 -2.52
C PHE A 48 7.65 9.63 -2.12
N ILE A 49 7.93 8.42 -2.55
CA ILE A 49 9.24 7.78 -2.39
C ILE A 49 9.85 7.63 -3.78
N ASP A 50 10.79 8.49 -4.08
CA ASP A 50 11.55 8.45 -5.33
C ASP A 50 12.66 7.39 -5.23
N ASP A 51 12.48 6.30 -5.93
CA ASP A 51 13.40 5.14 -5.94
C ASP A 51 14.57 5.37 -6.92
N GLY A 52 15.26 6.52 -6.75
CA GLY A 52 16.44 6.91 -7.53
C GLY A 52 16.12 7.15 -9.00
N SER A 53 15.12 7.97 -9.30
CA SER A 53 14.75 8.34 -10.68
C SER A 53 15.87 9.08 -11.43
N SER A 54 15.87 8.94 -12.75
CA SER A 54 16.90 9.54 -13.64
C SER A 54 16.31 10.39 -14.77
N ASP A 55 15.00 10.55 -14.82
CA ASP A 55 14.26 11.26 -15.87
C ASP A 55 13.86 12.69 -15.51
N GLY A 56 14.30 13.20 -14.34
CA GLY A 56 13.89 14.49 -13.80
C GLY A 56 12.65 14.44 -12.91
N SER A 57 12.19 13.24 -12.52
CA SER A 57 11.11 13.08 -11.55
C SER A 57 11.43 13.74 -10.22
N SER A 58 12.68 13.67 -9.75
CA SER A 58 13.12 14.25 -8.48
C SER A 58 12.85 15.75 -8.43
N ASP A 59 13.24 16.50 -9.47
CA ASP A 59 13.05 17.96 -9.53
C ASP A 59 11.54 18.33 -9.51
N VAL A 60 10.71 17.55 -10.20
CA VAL A 60 9.25 17.76 -10.21
C VAL A 60 8.66 17.50 -8.83
N LEU A 61 9.11 16.45 -8.14
CA LEU A 61 8.66 16.11 -6.77
C LEU A 61 9.05 17.22 -5.78
N ASP A 62 10.25 17.76 -5.85
CA ASP A 62 10.68 18.88 -5.02
C ASP A 62 9.83 20.12 -5.24
N GLY A 63 9.51 20.42 -6.51
CA GLY A 63 8.56 21.49 -6.85
C GLY A 63 7.18 21.27 -6.24
N LEU A 64 6.65 20.03 -6.28
CA LEU A 64 5.37 19.68 -5.68
C LEU A 64 5.41 19.80 -4.14
N ALA A 65 6.49 19.39 -3.49
CA ALA A 65 6.67 19.55 -2.05
C ALA A 65 6.72 21.03 -1.62
N ALA A 66 7.31 21.88 -2.44
CA ALA A 66 7.30 23.34 -2.20
C ALA A 66 5.91 23.97 -2.40
N GLN A 67 5.12 23.45 -3.32
CA GLN A 67 3.78 23.94 -3.66
C GLN A 67 2.69 23.44 -2.70
N TYR A 68 2.72 22.18 -2.29
CA TYR A 68 1.67 21.53 -1.49
C TYR A 68 2.19 21.15 -0.10
N ARG A 69 1.63 21.74 0.95
CA ARG A 69 1.98 21.41 2.35
C ARG A 69 1.69 19.96 2.74
N THR A 70 0.78 19.31 2.03
CA THR A 70 0.40 17.91 2.23
C THR A 70 1.37 16.93 1.56
N VAL A 71 2.27 17.40 0.71
CA VAL A 71 3.24 16.58 -0.01
C VAL A 71 4.54 16.48 0.78
N LYS A 72 5.00 15.24 0.96
CA LYS A 72 6.31 14.88 1.51
C LYS A 72 7.05 14.03 0.50
N VAL A 73 8.32 14.30 0.29
CA VAL A 73 9.16 13.59 -0.68
C VAL A 73 10.38 13.02 0.02
N PHE A 74 10.72 11.78 -0.32
CA PHE A 74 11.92 11.09 0.15
C PHE A 74 12.64 10.49 -1.07
N HIS A 75 13.88 10.89 -1.30
CA HIS A 75 14.69 10.40 -2.40
C HIS A 75 15.65 9.32 -1.96
N PHE A 76 15.66 8.20 -2.66
CA PHE A 76 16.71 7.20 -2.54
C PHE A 76 17.92 7.62 -3.40
N ASP A 77 19.12 7.30 -2.94
CA ASP A 77 20.37 7.57 -3.67
C ASP A 77 20.52 6.70 -4.94
N ARG A 78 19.77 5.61 -5.03
CA ARG A 78 19.70 4.68 -6.17
C ARG A 78 18.42 3.86 -6.12
N ASN A 79 18.19 3.04 -7.15
CA ASN A 79 17.06 2.11 -7.16
C ASN A 79 17.25 0.95 -6.17
N TYR A 80 16.34 0.84 -5.20
CA TYR A 80 16.23 -0.25 -4.22
C TYR A 80 15.00 -1.12 -4.45
N GLY A 81 14.11 -0.73 -5.36
CA GLY A 81 12.92 -1.45 -5.74
C GLY A 81 11.66 -1.10 -4.94
N GLN A 82 10.53 -1.44 -5.51
CA GLN A 82 9.19 -1.04 -5.02
C GLN A 82 8.91 -1.47 -3.57
N SER A 83 9.43 -2.65 -3.13
CA SER A 83 9.24 -3.08 -1.74
C SER A 83 9.94 -2.16 -0.75
N ALA A 84 11.15 -1.70 -1.07
CA ALA A 84 11.89 -0.75 -0.25
C ALA A 84 11.17 0.59 -0.20
N ALA A 85 10.63 1.05 -1.34
CA ALA A 85 9.85 2.28 -1.40
C ALA A 85 8.58 2.20 -0.53
N PHE A 86 7.85 1.09 -0.55
CA PHE A 86 6.72 0.90 0.36
C PHE A 86 7.14 0.84 1.82
N ASP A 87 8.22 0.13 2.15
CA ASP A 87 8.74 0.06 3.52
C ASP A 87 9.11 1.44 4.07
N ALA A 88 9.84 2.22 3.29
CA ALA A 88 10.18 3.60 3.65
C ALA A 88 8.92 4.47 3.80
N GLY A 89 7.99 4.41 2.86
CA GLY A 89 6.75 5.18 2.91
C GLY A 89 5.88 4.81 4.10
N PHE A 90 5.77 3.52 4.44
CA PHE A 90 5.04 3.07 5.62
C PHE A 90 5.67 3.59 6.92
N LYS A 91 6.99 3.55 7.05
CA LYS A 91 7.72 4.10 8.20
C LYS A 91 7.58 5.62 8.35
N GLN A 92 7.44 6.35 7.25
CA GLN A 92 7.26 7.79 7.24
C GLN A 92 5.80 8.23 7.36
N SER A 93 4.85 7.31 7.18
CA SER A 93 3.43 7.61 7.27
C SER A 93 2.99 7.83 8.72
N THR A 94 2.13 8.83 8.94
CA THR A 94 1.61 9.18 10.28
C THR A 94 0.08 9.11 10.38
N GLY A 95 -0.63 9.02 9.26
CA GLY A 95 -2.08 8.99 9.19
C GLY A 95 -2.71 7.78 9.89
N GLU A 96 -3.96 7.89 10.26
CA GLU A 96 -4.74 6.79 10.86
C GLU A 96 -4.98 5.67 9.85
N LEU A 97 -5.28 6.05 8.61
CA LEU A 97 -5.36 5.15 7.46
C LEU A 97 -4.11 5.32 6.60
N VAL A 98 -3.63 4.22 6.02
CA VAL A 98 -2.53 4.25 5.06
C VAL A 98 -3.03 3.71 3.73
N MET A 99 -2.77 4.43 2.66
CA MET A 99 -3.14 4.06 1.30
C MET A 99 -1.91 3.85 0.47
N THR A 100 -2.00 2.98 -0.52
CA THR A 100 -0.95 2.83 -1.55
C THR A 100 -1.56 3.04 -2.93
N ILE A 101 -0.82 3.68 -3.81
CA ILE A 101 -1.16 3.85 -5.23
C ILE A 101 0.12 3.98 -6.05
N ASP A 102 0.16 3.42 -7.27
CA ASP A 102 1.29 3.60 -8.19
C ASP A 102 1.29 5.00 -8.85
N GLY A 103 2.49 5.47 -9.24
CA GLY A 103 2.68 6.78 -9.85
C GLY A 103 2.30 6.88 -11.33
N ASP A 104 1.81 5.81 -11.97
CA ASP A 104 1.66 5.66 -13.43
C ASP A 104 0.28 6.01 -14.00
N LEU A 105 -0.61 6.57 -13.16
CA LEU A 105 -1.99 6.94 -13.51
C LEU A 105 -2.88 5.80 -14.02
N GLN A 106 -2.50 4.53 -13.80
CA GLN A 106 -3.34 3.39 -14.18
C GLN A 106 -4.49 3.15 -13.19
N ASN A 107 -4.34 3.55 -11.92
CA ASN A 107 -5.41 3.54 -10.94
C ASN A 107 -6.04 4.93 -10.83
N ASP A 108 -7.36 4.98 -10.68
CA ASP A 108 -8.09 6.23 -10.48
C ASP A 108 -8.10 6.61 -8.99
N PRO A 109 -7.52 7.74 -8.59
CA PRO A 109 -7.63 8.22 -7.20
C PRO A 109 -9.06 8.33 -6.68
N ALA A 110 -10.05 8.58 -7.55
CA ALA A 110 -11.44 8.65 -7.14
C ALA A 110 -12.00 7.32 -6.61
N ASP A 111 -11.38 6.18 -6.94
CA ASP A 111 -11.75 4.88 -6.38
C ASP A 111 -11.39 4.72 -4.88
N ILE A 112 -10.61 5.64 -4.29
CA ILE A 112 -10.41 5.73 -2.84
C ILE A 112 -11.78 5.81 -2.14
N ALA A 113 -12.72 6.56 -2.71
CA ALA A 113 -14.09 6.66 -2.19
C ALA A 113 -14.82 5.31 -2.13
N THR A 114 -14.49 4.39 -3.03
CA THR A 114 -15.08 3.04 -3.08
C THR A 114 -14.50 2.12 -2.00
N LEU A 115 -13.22 2.32 -1.64
CA LEU A 115 -12.55 1.50 -0.61
C LEU A 115 -12.92 1.93 0.81
N LEU A 116 -13.08 3.22 1.07
CA LEU A 116 -13.28 3.80 2.40
C LEU A 116 -14.44 3.19 3.22
N PRO A 117 -15.62 2.91 2.68
CA PRO A 117 -16.69 2.30 3.47
C PRO A 117 -16.33 0.93 4.03
N HIS A 118 -15.50 0.16 3.32
CA HIS A 118 -15.13 -1.20 3.70
C HIS A 118 -14.12 -1.26 4.85
N ILE A 119 -13.34 -0.18 5.10
CA ILE A 119 -12.37 -0.14 6.20
C ILE A 119 -13.05 -0.12 7.58
N GLN A 120 -14.35 0.14 7.65
CA GLN A 120 -15.11 0.03 8.89
C GLN A 120 -15.20 -1.41 9.38
N THR A 121 -15.22 -2.38 8.46
CA THR A 121 -15.39 -3.81 8.75
C THR A 121 -14.09 -4.61 8.59
N PHE A 122 -13.20 -4.17 7.69
CA PHE A 122 -11.96 -4.87 7.35
C PHE A 122 -10.74 -4.04 7.68
N ASP A 123 -9.62 -4.70 7.96
CA ASP A 123 -8.36 -4.04 8.30
C ASP A 123 -7.54 -3.67 7.07
N LEU A 124 -7.70 -4.43 5.98
CA LEU A 124 -7.09 -4.19 4.68
C LEU A 124 -8.13 -4.35 3.57
N VAL A 125 -8.28 -3.31 2.75
CA VAL A 125 -9.13 -3.30 1.57
C VAL A 125 -8.25 -3.19 0.33
N CYS A 126 -8.31 -4.16 -0.58
CA CYS A 126 -7.55 -4.20 -1.83
C CYS A 126 -8.43 -3.79 -3.01
N GLY A 127 -7.89 -3.00 -3.92
CA GLY A 127 -8.53 -2.81 -5.21
C GLY A 127 -8.43 -4.07 -6.07
N TRP A 128 -9.49 -4.36 -6.80
CA TRP A 128 -9.55 -5.45 -7.78
C TRP A 128 -9.87 -4.92 -9.18
N ARG A 129 -8.89 -5.00 -10.09
CA ARG A 129 -9.04 -4.59 -11.49
C ARG A 129 -9.79 -5.66 -12.28
N LYS A 130 -11.13 -5.69 -12.08
CA LYS A 130 -12.00 -6.72 -12.66
C LYS A 130 -11.98 -6.70 -14.20
N ASP A 131 -12.00 -5.52 -14.81
CA ASP A 131 -12.11 -5.32 -16.26
C ASP A 131 -10.75 -4.99 -16.91
N ARG A 132 -9.75 -5.85 -16.69
CA ARG A 132 -8.43 -5.69 -17.31
C ARG A 132 -8.48 -5.98 -18.81
N HIS A 133 -7.99 -5.05 -19.62
CA HIS A 133 -7.81 -5.22 -21.07
C HIS A 133 -6.51 -5.94 -21.44
N ASP A 134 -6.21 -7.06 -20.75
CA ASP A 134 -5.04 -7.88 -21.04
C ASP A 134 -5.31 -8.91 -22.14
N ASN A 135 -4.27 -9.30 -22.89
CA ASN A 135 -4.32 -10.41 -23.84
C ASN A 135 -4.72 -11.73 -23.13
N LEU A 136 -5.44 -12.60 -23.85
CA LEU A 136 -6.00 -13.84 -23.33
C LEU A 136 -4.96 -14.72 -22.62
N THR A 137 -3.74 -14.82 -23.16
CA THR A 137 -2.62 -15.58 -22.55
C THR A 137 -2.19 -15.00 -21.20
N ARG A 138 -2.13 -13.67 -21.07
CA ARG A 138 -1.85 -13.01 -19.78
C ARG A 138 -2.96 -13.23 -18.77
N LYS A 139 -4.22 -13.21 -19.20
CA LYS A 139 -5.37 -13.48 -18.31
C LYS A 139 -5.33 -14.91 -17.75
N ILE A 140 -5.02 -15.91 -18.60
CA ILE A 140 -4.96 -17.30 -18.17
C ILE A 140 -3.77 -17.53 -17.23
N SER A 141 -2.57 -17.09 -17.60
CA SER A 141 -1.38 -17.24 -16.74
C SER A 141 -1.52 -16.53 -15.38
N SER A 142 -2.14 -15.34 -15.38
CA SER A 142 -2.43 -14.60 -14.13
C SER A 142 -3.44 -15.34 -13.26
N ARG A 143 -4.50 -15.94 -13.84
CA ARG A 143 -5.47 -16.75 -13.09
C ARG A 143 -4.85 -17.99 -12.46
N ILE A 144 -4.01 -18.70 -13.19
CA ILE A 144 -3.29 -19.88 -12.68
C ILE A 144 -2.36 -19.45 -11.54
N ALA A 145 -1.53 -18.43 -11.76
CA ALA A 145 -0.61 -17.92 -10.73
C ALA A 145 -1.35 -17.47 -9.47
N ASN A 146 -2.46 -16.76 -9.60
CA ASN A 146 -3.28 -16.32 -8.48
C ASN A 146 -3.93 -17.51 -7.74
N LYS A 147 -4.41 -18.53 -8.48
CA LYS A 147 -4.97 -19.74 -7.86
C LYS A 147 -3.94 -20.52 -7.05
N VAL A 148 -2.71 -20.69 -7.61
CA VAL A 148 -1.60 -21.31 -6.89
C VAL A 148 -1.21 -20.51 -5.65
N ARG A 149 -1.07 -19.20 -5.78
CA ARG A 149 -0.77 -18.33 -4.66
C ARG A 149 -1.84 -18.46 -3.56
N SER A 150 -3.11 -18.27 -3.90
CA SER A 150 -4.22 -18.36 -2.93
C SER A 150 -4.27 -19.72 -2.23
N ALA A 151 -4.03 -20.81 -2.95
CA ALA A 151 -3.97 -22.16 -2.36
C ALA A 151 -2.83 -22.31 -1.34
N VAL A 152 -1.68 -21.68 -1.60
CA VAL A 152 -0.50 -21.76 -0.74
C VAL A 152 -0.58 -20.80 0.44
N THR A 153 -0.97 -19.53 0.21
CA THR A 153 -0.97 -18.47 1.23
C THR A 153 -2.29 -18.35 1.99
N GLY A 154 -3.36 -18.99 1.50
CA GLY A 154 -4.68 -18.90 2.11
C GLY A 154 -5.39 -17.56 1.89
N ASP A 155 -4.80 -16.61 1.16
CA ASP A 155 -5.48 -15.39 0.78
C ASP A 155 -6.51 -15.68 -0.33
N ARG A 156 -7.66 -15.04 -0.27
CA ARG A 156 -8.75 -15.21 -1.27
C ARG A 156 -8.85 -14.02 -2.22
N VAL A 157 -7.78 -13.22 -2.33
CA VAL A 157 -7.74 -12.00 -3.15
C VAL A 157 -7.48 -12.35 -4.61
N HIS A 158 -8.30 -11.85 -5.52
CA HIS A 158 -8.17 -12.11 -6.96
C HIS A 158 -7.03 -11.30 -7.62
N ASP A 159 -6.75 -10.07 -7.14
CA ASP A 159 -5.76 -9.18 -7.73
C ASP A 159 -4.81 -8.57 -6.70
N THR A 160 -3.78 -9.33 -6.32
CA THR A 160 -2.74 -8.78 -5.41
C THR A 160 -1.83 -7.75 -6.09
N GLY A 161 -1.84 -7.70 -7.42
CA GLY A 161 -1.03 -6.75 -8.20
C GLY A 161 -1.65 -5.38 -8.35
N CYS A 162 -2.87 -5.13 -7.87
CA CYS A 162 -3.43 -3.79 -7.81
C CYS A 162 -2.69 -2.99 -6.73
N SER A 163 -2.16 -1.82 -7.07
CA SER A 163 -1.44 -0.97 -6.12
C SER A 163 -2.37 -0.17 -5.22
N LEU A 164 -3.62 0.08 -5.65
CA LEU A 164 -4.59 0.78 -4.81
C LEU A 164 -5.06 -0.12 -3.68
N LYS A 165 -4.59 0.17 -2.47
CA LYS A 165 -4.95 -0.53 -1.24
C LYS A 165 -5.15 0.46 -0.11
N LEU A 166 -6.01 0.12 0.83
CA LEU A 166 -6.31 0.89 2.03
C LEU A 166 -6.10 0.01 3.26
N PHE A 167 -5.27 0.48 4.16
CA PHE A 167 -4.86 -0.22 5.38
C PHE A 167 -5.29 0.58 6.61
N ARG A 168 -5.74 -0.09 7.66
CA ARG A 168 -5.63 0.46 9.01
C ARG A 168 -4.16 0.55 9.41
N ARG A 169 -3.78 1.56 10.17
CA ARG A 169 -2.41 1.74 10.65
C ARG A 169 -1.85 0.50 11.33
N ALA A 170 -2.64 -0.14 12.19
CA ALA A 170 -2.22 -1.35 12.91
C ALA A 170 -1.72 -2.47 11.97
N VAL A 171 -2.25 -2.58 10.74
CA VAL A 171 -1.76 -3.53 9.73
C VAL A 171 -0.35 -3.14 9.31
N VAL A 172 -0.15 -1.89 8.92
CA VAL A 172 1.14 -1.38 8.40
C VAL A 172 2.25 -1.52 9.45
N GLU A 173 1.95 -1.26 10.72
CA GLU A 173 2.90 -1.38 11.83
C GLU A 173 3.36 -2.82 12.08
N LYS A 174 2.58 -3.83 11.66
CA LYS A 174 2.95 -5.25 11.78
C LYS A 174 3.62 -5.81 10.52
N LEU A 175 3.52 -5.12 9.38
CA LEU A 175 4.14 -5.60 8.16
C LEU A 175 5.66 -5.50 8.24
N GLN A 176 6.34 -6.63 8.07
CA GLN A 176 7.78 -6.69 7.85
C GLN A 176 8.01 -6.99 6.37
N LEU A 177 8.61 -6.05 5.66
CA LEU A 177 8.78 -6.16 4.22
C LEU A 177 10.19 -6.61 3.86
N PHE A 178 10.25 -7.51 2.88
CA PHE A 178 11.45 -7.94 2.20
C PHE A 178 11.29 -7.69 0.69
N GLU A 179 12.35 -7.84 -0.09
CA GLU A 179 12.26 -7.70 -1.55
C GLU A 179 11.15 -8.62 -2.12
N GLY A 180 10.25 -8.06 -2.94
CA GLY A 180 9.12 -8.79 -3.55
C GLY A 180 7.86 -8.88 -2.68
N MET A 181 7.93 -8.60 -1.37
CA MET A 181 6.80 -8.79 -0.42
C MET A 181 5.60 -7.87 -0.66
N HIS A 182 5.76 -6.74 -1.34
CA HIS A 182 4.65 -5.84 -1.67
C HIS A 182 3.50 -6.53 -2.42
N ARG A 183 3.76 -7.67 -3.08
CA ARG A 183 2.76 -8.50 -3.77
C ARG A 183 1.94 -9.38 -2.82
N PHE A 184 2.39 -9.53 -1.60
CA PHE A 184 1.82 -10.43 -0.60
C PHE A 184 1.17 -9.70 0.59
N PHE A 185 0.92 -8.39 0.49
CA PHE A 185 0.27 -7.64 1.56
C PHE A 185 -0.98 -8.33 2.14
N PRO A 186 -1.91 -8.89 1.33
CA PRO A 186 -3.04 -9.63 1.86
C PRO A 186 -2.63 -10.84 2.70
N ALA A 187 -1.70 -11.64 2.20
CA ALA A 187 -1.21 -12.84 2.89
C ALA A 187 -0.48 -12.50 4.20
N LEU A 188 0.31 -11.42 4.19
CA LEU A 188 1.01 -10.92 5.38
C LEU A 188 0.03 -10.35 6.42
N ALA A 189 -1.00 -9.62 5.99
CA ALA A 189 -2.05 -9.14 6.89
C ALA A 189 -2.80 -10.30 7.56
N LEU A 190 -3.24 -11.29 6.77
CA LEU A 190 -3.88 -12.50 7.29
C LEU A 190 -2.97 -13.29 8.24
N MET A 191 -1.68 -13.33 7.99
CA MET A 191 -0.68 -13.97 8.87
C MET A 191 -0.71 -13.36 10.27
N HIS A 192 -0.91 -12.06 10.39
CA HIS A 192 -1.02 -11.35 11.66
C HIS A 192 -2.44 -11.31 12.25
N GLY A 193 -3.41 -12.00 11.63
CA GLY A 193 -4.78 -12.11 12.12
C GLY A 193 -5.71 -10.98 11.68
N PHE A 194 -5.27 -10.09 10.80
CA PHE A 194 -6.10 -9.02 10.25
C PHE A 194 -7.08 -9.54 9.21
N THR A 195 -8.20 -8.85 9.07
CA THR A 195 -9.24 -9.13 8.09
C THR A 195 -8.95 -8.42 6.77
N VAL A 196 -9.18 -9.13 5.65
CA VAL A 196 -8.86 -8.64 4.30
C VAL A 196 -10.08 -8.80 3.38
N THR A 197 -10.33 -7.79 2.57
CA THR A 197 -11.32 -7.83 1.49
C THR A 197 -10.78 -7.18 0.22
N GLU A 198 -11.49 -7.35 -0.88
CA GLU A 198 -11.22 -6.66 -2.14
C GLU A 198 -12.48 -6.04 -2.72
N VAL A 199 -12.29 -4.94 -3.47
CA VAL A 199 -13.37 -4.15 -4.06
C VAL A 199 -13.03 -3.87 -5.51
N PRO A 200 -13.96 -4.01 -6.46
CA PRO A 200 -13.73 -3.65 -7.85
C PRO A 200 -13.34 -2.17 -8.00
N VAL A 201 -12.28 -1.91 -8.76
CA VAL A 201 -11.78 -0.57 -9.08
C VAL A 201 -11.53 -0.44 -10.57
N ARG A 202 -11.52 0.80 -11.05
CA ARG A 202 -11.20 1.14 -12.44
C ARG A 202 -9.72 0.91 -12.71
N HIS A 203 -9.41 0.61 -13.95
CA HIS A 203 -8.03 0.47 -14.41
C HIS A 203 -7.89 1.02 -15.82
N TYR A 204 -6.98 1.96 -15.99
CA TYR A 204 -6.72 2.61 -17.26
C TYR A 204 -5.45 2.05 -17.92
N PRO A 205 -5.39 2.01 -19.24
CA PRO A 205 -4.13 1.71 -19.92
C PRO A 205 -3.10 2.80 -19.62
N ARG A 206 -1.83 2.41 -19.50
CA ARG A 206 -0.72 3.36 -19.34
C ARG A 206 -0.67 4.27 -20.58
N THR A 207 -0.75 5.56 -20.36
CA THR A 207 -0.71 6.57 -21.43
C THR A 207 0.67 7.18 -21.62
N ARG A 208 1.55 7.11 -20.59
CA ARG A 208 2.90 7.71 -20.56
C ARG A 208 3.88 6.76 -19.88
N GLY A 209 5.17 6.89 -20.21
CA GLY A 209 6.24 6.05 -19.65
C GLY A 209 6.35 4.65 -20.28
N THR A 210 7.41 3.94 -19.94
CA THR A 210 7.71 2.58 -20.42
C THR A 210 7.59 1.55 -19.32
N SER A 211 7.10 0.34 -19.63
CA SER A 211 7.08 -0.77 -18.68
C SER A 211 8.50 -1.25 -18.41
N LYS A 212 8.98 -1.12 -17.18
CA LYS A 212 10.39 -1.38 -16.78
C LYS A 212 10.70 -2.84 -16.45
N TYR A 213 9.75 -3.76 -16.61
CA TYR A 213 9.88 -5.13 -16.13
C TYR A 213 9.79 -6.18 -17.24
N GLY A 214 10.88 -6.97 -17.42
CA GLY A 214 10.92 -8.15 -18.30
C GLY A 214 10.21 -9.38 -17.71
N VAL A 215 9.73 -10.30 -18.58
CA VAL A 215 8.83 -11.42 -18.22
C VAL A 215 9.58 -12.64 -17.65
N GLY A 216 10.84 -12.89 -18.04
CA GLY A 216 11.50 -14.18 -17.83
C GLY A 216 11.92 -14.51 -16.39
N ASN A 217 12.29 -13.53 -15.57
CA ASN A 217 12.83 -13.75 -14.21
C ASN A 217 11.75 -13.67 -13.10
N ARG A 218 10.52 -13.29 -13.46
CA ARG A 218 9.42 -13.05 -12.53
C ARG A 218 8.83 -14.32 -11.95
N LEU A 219 8.79 -15.40 -12.73
CA LEU A 219 8.14 -16.65 -12.30
C LEU A 219 8.93 -17.32 -11.17
N PHE A 220 10.25 -17.44 -11.34
CA PHE A 220 11.12 -18.05 -10.32
C PHE A 220 11.20 -17.21 -9.04
N LYS A 221 11.36 -15.87 -9.16
CA LYS A 221 11.31 -14.98 -7.99
C LYS A 221 9.96 -15.09 -7.28
N GLY A 222 8.85 -15.09 -8.02
CA GLY A 222 7.51 -15.19 -7.43
C GLY A 222 7.25 -16.54 -6.73
N LEU A 223 7.78 -17.63 -7.23
CA LEU A 223 7.70 -18.94 -6.57
C LEU A 223 8.57 -19.01 -5.30
N TYR A 224 9.76 -18.43 -5.35
CA TYR A 224 10.64 -18.33 -4.19
C TYR A 224 10.00 -17.50 -3.08
N ASP A 225 9.46 -16.32 -3.44
CA ASP A 225 8.74 -15.44 -2.51
C ASP A 225 7.51 -16.15 -1.92
N LEU A 226 6.79 -16.93 -2.72
CA LEU A 226 5.64 -17.70 -2.27
C LEU A 226 6.00 -18.74 -1.19
N VAL A 227 7.12 -19.46 -1.38
CA VAL A 227 7.65 -20.39 -0.38
C VAL A 227 8.07 -19.65 0.89
N ALA A 228 8.74 -18.51 0.74
CA ALA A 228 9.14 -17.67 1.87
C ALA A 228 7.94 -17.19 2.68
N VAL A 229 6.89 -16.65 2.03
CA VAL A 229 5.66 -16.23 2.71
C VAL A 229 4.98 -17.39 3.41
N ARG A 230 4.92 -18.58 2.79
CA ARG A 230 4.34 -19.76 3.41
C ARG A 230 5.13 -20.18 4.66
N TRP A 231 6.46 -20.16 4.57
CA TRP A 231 7.32 -20.41 5.74
C TRP A 231 7.08 -19.41 6.85
N MET A 232 7.01 -18.10 6.54
CA MET A 232 6.71 -17.05 7.51
C MET A 232 5.36 -17.29 8.20
N GLN A 233 4.31 -17.64 7.45
CA GLN A 233 2.98 -17.94 8.00
C GLN A 233 3.01 -19.08 9.02
N HIS A 234 3.83 -20.13 8.79
CA HIS A 234 3.98 -21.24 9.72
C HIS A 234 4.83 -20.91 10.95
N ARG A 235 5.69 -19.90 10.86
CA ARG A 235 6.62 -19.50 11.92
C ARG A 235 6.20 -18.22 12.64
N CYS A 236 5.09 -17.61 12.24
CA CYS A 236 4.56 -16.43 12.89
C CYS A 236 4.22 -16.70 14.36
N LEU A 237 4.80 -15.91 15.24
CA LEU A 237 4.52 -16.03 16.67
C LEU A 237 3.14 -15.45 16.97
N ARG A 238 2.31 -16.24 17.66
CA ARG A 238 0.97 -15.84 18.11
C ARG A 238 0.89 -16.16 19.59
N TYR A 239 0.81 -15.13 20.43
CA TYR A 239 0.67 -15.30 21.87
C TYR A 239 -0.16 -14.18 22.47
N HIS A 240 -0.81 -14.50 23.57
CA HIS A 240 -1.53 -13.54 24.40
C HIS A 240 -0.87 -13.54 25.79
N TYR A 241 -0.78 -12.36 26.39
CA TYR A 241 -0.29 -12.26 27.76
C TYR A 241 -1.23 -11.37 28.59
N ARG A 242 -1.25 -11.65 29.88
CA ARG A 242 -1.94 -10.83 30.87
C ARG A 242 -0.91 -10.12 31.72
N ILE A 243 -1.04 -8.81 31.81
CA ILE A 243 -0.21 -8.02 32.73
C ILE A 243 -0.69 -8.30 34.17
N ALA A 244 0.20 -8.74 35.02
CA ALA A 244 -0.11 -8.86 36.43
C ALA A 244 -0.36 -7.47 37.02
N ALA A 245 -1.45 -7.30 37.77
CA ALA A 245 -1.76 -6.04 38.43
C ALA A 245 -0.62 -5.72 39.44
N THR A 246 0.10 -4.64 39.18
CA THR A 246 0.99 -4.04 40.19
C THR A 246 0.14 -3.26 41.17
N SER A 247 0.58 -3.18 42.44
CA SER A 247 -0.14 -2.52 43.55
C SER A 247 -0.55 -1.06 43.26
N ALA A 248 0.01 -0.43 42.20
CA ALA A 248 -0.31 0.92 41.76
C ALA A 248 -1.47 1.03 40.73
N SER A 249 -1.99 -0.10 40.18
CA SER A 249 -2.96 -0.08 39.07
C SER A 249 -4.29 -0.74 39.43
N ARG A 250 -4.87 -0.48 40.61
CA ARG A 250 -6.22 -0.95 40.93
C ARG A 250 -7.36 -0.17 40.23
N SER A 251 -7.08 0.64 39.24
CA SER A 251 -8.11 1.39 38.51
C SER A 251 -7.84 1.48 37.01
N THR A 252 -7.82 0.41 36.29
CA THR A 252 -8.23 0.36 34.87
C THR A 252 -7.89 -1.02 34.31
N SER A 253 -8.88 -1.86 34.13
CA SER A 253 -8.76 -3.10 33.34
C SER A 253 -8.80 -2.75 31.86
N ALA A 254 -7.65 -2.54 31.25
CA ALA A 254 -7.53 -2.47 29.79
C ALA A 254 -6.85 -3.74 29.29
N SER A 255 -7.60 -4.58 28.60
CA SER A 255 -7.05 -5.67 27.81
C SER A 255 -6.41 -5.09 26.55
N VAL A 256 -5.08 -5.13 26.45
CA VAL A 256 -4.35 -4.78 25.24
C VAL A 256 -4.25 -6.04 24.38
N GLN A 257 -4.96 -6.08 23.27
CA GLN A 257 -4.72 -7.03 22.20
C GLN A 257 -3.62 -6.47 21.28
N LEU A 258 -2.55 -7.23 21.14
CA LEU A 258 -1.46 -7.02 20.17
C LEU A 258 -1.60 -8.00 19.01
#